data_aa342c023d977baa2fa39983e0dbcba8
#
_entry.id   aa342c023d977baa2fa39983e0dbcba8
#
_cell.length_a   1.000
_cell.length_b   1.000
_cell.length_c   1.000
_cell.angle_alpha   90.00
_cell.angle_beta   90.00
_cell.angle_gamma   90.00
#
_symmetry.space_group_name_H-M   'P 1'
#
loop_
_entity.id
_entity.type
_entity.pdbx_description
1 polymer ?
#
loop_
_entity_poly.entity_id
_entity_poly.type
_entity_poly.pdbx_seq_one_letter_code
_entity_poly.pdbx_strand_id
1 'polypeptide(L)'
;MDAKTFLRNHIAEIVEIDEDTFEEVFTFFKPKQVKRKELLIRGGETVLQEYFVVKGCLKTFCHDEHGREHIVQFALESWWVSDFPAHASQARATMCVEALEPCEVLELTYEAREQICRKWHAME
;
A
#
# COMPACT_ATOMS: atom_id res chain seq x y z
N MET A 1 13.95 13.41 1.65
CA MET A 1 13.99 12.34 0.63
C MET A 1 12.61 12.23 -0.01
N ASP A 2 12.53 12.25 -1.32
CA ASP A 2 11.25 12.14 -1.99
C ASP A 2 10.75 10.69 -2.03
N ALA A 3 9.48 10.51 -2.38
CA ALA A 3 8.83 9.22 -2.39
C ALA A 3 9.52 8.22 -3.34
N LYS A 4 9.96 8.70 -4.49
CA LYS A 4 10.62 7.89 -5.49
C LYS A 4 11.94 7.32 -4.97
N THR A 5 12.76 8.16 -4.37
CA THR A 5 14.04 7.74 -3.79
C THR A 5 13.83 6.79 -2.63
N PHE A 6 12.82 7.06 -1.80
CA PHE A 6 12.48 6.22 -0.66
C PHE A 6 12.10 4.80 -1.12
N LEU A 7 11.24 4.69 -2.12
CA LEU A 7 10.84 3.39 -2.66
C LEU A 7 12.03 2.67 -3.31
N ARG A 8 12.87 3.41 -4.04
CA ARG A 8 14.05 2.84 -4.67
C ARG A 8 15.00 2.21 -3.65
N ASN A 9 15.25 2.90 -2.56
CA ASN A 9 16.12 2.39 -1.50
C ASN A 9 15.52 1.13 -0.87
N HIS A 10 14.21 1.11 -0.67
CA HIS A 10 13.52 -0.06 -0.12
C HIS A 10 13.64 -1.27 -1.05
N ILE A 11 13.40 -1.08 -2.34
CA ILE A 11 13.48 -2.17 -3.32
C ILE A 11 14.93 -2.67 -3.43
N ALA A 12 15.90 -1.76 -3.40
CA ALA A 12 17.32 -2.11 -3.51
C ALA A 12 17.81 -3.00 -2.35
N GLU A 13 17.17 -2.92 -1.18
CA GLU A 13 17.47 -3.79 -0.04
C GLU A 13 17.02 -5.23 -0.26
N ILE A 14 16.09 -5.45 -1.17
CA ILE A 14 15.45 -6.75 -1.39
C ILE A 14 15.96 -7.42 -2.66
N VAL A 15 16.07 -6.68 -3.75
CA VAL A 15 16.47 -7.19 -5.07
C VAL A 15 17.43 -6.22 -5.75
N GLU A 16 18.25 -6.74 -6.65
CA GLU A 16 19.07 -5.89 -7.51
C GLU A 16 18.20 -5.35 -8.63
N ILE A 17 18.23 -4.05 -8.81
CA ILE A 17 17.45 -3.37 -9.84
C ILE A 17 18.28 -2.19 -10.39
N ASP A 18 18.39 -2.09 -11.71
CA ASP A 18 19.09 -0.98 -12.33
C ASP A 18 18.21 0.27 -12.43
N GLU A 19 18.81 1.41 -12.73
CA GLU A 19 18.10 2.68 -12.80
C GLU A 19 16.97 2.67 -13.83
N ASP A 20 17.24 2.14 -15.01
CA ASP A 20 16.25 2.14 -16.09
C ASP A 20 15.05 1.28 -15.74
N THR A 21 15.28 0.12 -15.15
CA THR A 21 14.23 -0.77 -14.70
C THR A 21 13.41 -0.13 -13.59
N PHE A 22 14.08 0.52 -12.62
CA PHE A 22 13.38 1.20 -11.55
C PHE A 22 12.50 2.33 -12.08
N GLU A 23 13.01 3.14 -12.99
CA GLU A 23 12.23 4.23 -13.58
C GLU A 23 10.95 3.70 -14.23
N GLU A 24 11.04 2.58 -14.93
CA GLU A 24 9.90 1.95 -15.55
C GLU A 24 8.91 1.41 -14.51
N VAL A 25 9.41 0.73 -13.48
CA VAL A 25 8.58 0.22 -12.38
C VAL A 25 7.87 1.36 -11.66
N PHE A 26 8.56 2.45 -11.40
CA PHE A 26 7.99 3.58 -10.67
C PHE A 26 6.80 4.20 -11.41
N THR A 27 6.74 4.11 -12.74
CA THR A 27 5.61 4.66 -13.49
C THR A 27 4.27 4.01 -13.12
N PHE A 28 4.29 2.83 -12.51
CA PHE A 28 3.07 2.14 -12.07
C PHE A 28 2.55 2.63 -10.73
N PHE A 29 3.35 3.39 -9.99
CA PHE A 29 2.98 3.92 -8.68
C PHE A 29 2.43 5.33 -8.80
N LYS A 30 1.44 5.66 -7.94
CA LYS A 30 0.88 7.01 -7.88
C LYS A 30 1.08 7.59 -6.49
N PRO A 31 1.77 8.73 -6.34
CA PRO A 31 1.86 9.41 -5.06
C PRO A 31 0.47 9.90 -4.61
N LYS A 32 0.19 9.77 -3.33
CA LYS A 32 -1.06 10.22 -2.74
C LYS A 32 -0.79 10.83 -1.37
N GLN A 33 -1.36 12.01 -1.15
CA GLN A 33 -1.36 12.66 0.15
C GLN A 33 -2.64 12.25 0.87
N VAL A 34 -2.50 11.81 2.11
CA VAL A 34 -3.61 11.31 2.91
C VAL A 34 -3.77 12.19 4.13
N LYS A 35 -4.98 12.66 4.37
CA LYS A 35 -5.30 13.49 5.52
C LYS A 35 -5.52 12.61 6.75
N ARG A 36 -5.27 13.19 7.93
CA ARG A 36 -5.61 12.52 9.19
C ARG A 36 -7.08 12.09 9.17
N LYS A 37 -7.33 10.85 9.58
CA LYS A 37 -8.66 10.21 9.62
C LYS A 37 -9.23 9.82 8.25
N GLU A 38 -8.52 10.11 7.17
CA GLU A 38 -8.95 9.64 5.84
C GLU A 38 -8.80 8.12 5.75
N LEU A 39 -9.80 7.47 5.16
CA LEU A 39 -9.76 6.02 4.94
C LEU A 39 -9.23 5.72 3.54
N LEU A 40 -8.20 4.89 3.47
CA LEU A 40 -7.68 4.39 2.20
C LEU A 40 -8.43 3.13 1.75
N ILE A 41 -8.84 2.32 2.72
CA ILE A 41 -9.63 1.11 2.47
C ILE A 41 -10.81 1.14 3.42
N ARG A 42 -12.00 0.93 2.87
CA ARG A 42 -13.25 0.90 3.64
C ARG A 42 -13.82 -0.51 3.65
N GLY A 43 -14.17 -1.01 4.81
CA GLY A 43 -14.83 -2.31 4.93
C GLY A 43 -16.07 -2.38 4.05
N GLY A 44 -16.23 -3.47 3.32
CA GLY A 44 -17.34 -3.68 2.41
C GLY A 44 -17.12 -3.21 0.98
N GLU A 45 -16.09 -2.41 0.74
CA GLU A 45 -15.74 -1.97 -0.63
C GLU A 45 -14.73 -2.93 -1.25
N THR A 46 -14.77 -3.07 -2.58
CA THR A 46 -13.81 -3.90 -3.30
C THR A 46 -12.41 -3.33 -3.16
N VAL A 47 -11.44 -4.19 -2.85
CA VAL A 47 -10.04 -3.79 -2.67
C VAL A 47 -9.31 -3.90 -4.00
N LEU A 48 -8.89 -2.77 -4.55
CA LEU A 48 -8.22 -2.69 -5.86
C LEU A 48 -6.78 -2.21 -5.77
N GLN A 49 -6.33 -1.75 -4.60
CA GLN A 49 -5.00 -1.16 -4.44
C GLN A 49 -4.30 -1.67 -3.19
N GLU A 50 -2.97 -1.52 -3.21
CA GLU A 50 -2.15 -1.57 -2.02
C GLU A 50 -1.34 -0.28 -1.94
N TYR A 51 -0.79 0.01 -0.77
CA TYR A 51 -0.11 1.28 -0.51
C TYR A 51 1.24 1.04 0.15
N PHE A 52 2.24 1.78 -0.32
CA PHE A 52 3.56 1.80 0.32
C PHE A 52 3.67 3.10 1.11
N VAL A 53 3.93 3.00 2.41
CA VAL A 53 3.98 4.17 3.29
C VAL A 53 5.34 4.85 3.18
N VAL A 54 5.33 6.09 2.67
CA VAL A 54 6.53 6.91 2.58
C VAL A 54 6.71 7.73 3.85
N LYS A 55 5.63 8.29 4.37
CA LYS A 55 5.66 9.11 5.57
C LYS A 55 4.35 8.98 6.32
N GLY A 56 4.43 8.86 7.64
CA GLY A 56 3.27 8.84 8.52
C GLY A 56 2.96 7.47 9.08
N CYS A 57 1.77 7.36 9.66
CA CYS A 57 1.32 6.15 10.32
C CYS A 57 -0.15 5.91 10.01
N LEU A 58 -0.48 4.67 9.65
CA LEU A 58 -1.85 4.25 9.41
C LEU A 58 -2.18 3.09 10.34
N LYS A 59 -3.48 2.92 10.64
CA LYS A 59 -3.95 1.75 11.37
C LYS A 59 -4.85 0.90 10.47
N THR A 60 -4.76 -0.41 10.64
CA THR A 60 -5.68 -1.37 10.04
C THR A 60 -6.57 -1.89 11.16
N PHE A 61 -7.86 -1.84 10.97
CA PHE A 61 -8.81 -2.22 12.01
C PHE A 61 -10.07 -2.83 11.42
N CYS A 62 -10.79 -3.55 12.28
CA CYS A 62 -12.11 -4.07 11.94
C CYS A 62 -13.07 -3.76 13.09
N HIS A 63 -14.37 -3.88 12.83
CA HIS A 63 -15.39 -3.75 13.85
C HIS A 63 -15.95 -5.14 14.18
N ASP A 64 -16.20 -5.40 15.45
CA ASP A 64 -16.88 -6.64 15.85
C ASP A 64 -18.40 -6.48 15.70
N GLU A 65 -19.15 -7.52 16.05
CA GLU A 65 -20.60 -7.52 15.96
C GLU A 65 -21.28 -6.51 16.89
N HIS A 66 -20.54 -5.97 17.88
CA HIS A 66 -21.02 -4.94 18.79
C HIS A 66 -20.58 -3.53 18.37
N GLY A 67 -19.95 -3.40 17.20
CA GLY A 67 -19.47 -2.14 16.69
C GLY A 67 -18.17 -1.64 17.29
N ARG A 68 -17.49 -2.46 18.08
CA ARG A 68 -16.21 -2.07 18.69
C ARG A 68 -15.08 -2.21 17.69
N GLU A 69 -14.18 -1.22 17.69
CA GLU A 69 -13.02 -1.22 16.84
C GLU A 69 -11.94 -2.13 17.42
N HIS A 70 -11.39 -3.01 16.58
CA HIS A 70 -10.25 -3.85 16.92
C HIS A 70 -9.11 -3.55 15.98
N ILE A 71 -8.01 -3.02 16.53
CA ILE A 71 -6.83 -2.69 15.75
C ILE A 71 -6.06 -3.97 15.48
N VAL A 72 -5.80 -4.23 14.18
CA VAL A 72 -5.06 -5.40 13.73
C VAL A 72 -3.57 -5.09 13.63
N GLN A 73 -3.24 -3.90 13.12
CA GLN A 73 -1.84 -3.53 12.91
C GLN A 73 -1.71 -2.04 12.69
N PHE A 74 -0.50 -1.52 12.94
CA PHE A 74 -0.10 -0.18 12.54
C PHE A 74 0.91 -0.31 11.40
N ALA A 75 0.79 0.56 10.40
CA ALA A 75 1.74 0.62 9.28
C ALA A 75 2.54 1.91 9.38
N LEU A 76 3.86 1.77 9.40
CA LEU A 76 4.82 2.87 9.49
C LEU A 76 5.55 3.02 8.16
N GLU A 77 6.52 3.94 8.11
CA GLU A 77 7.33 4.17 6.92
C GLU A 77 8.00 2.88 6.44
N SER A 78 8.01 2.67 5.13
CA SER A 78 8.50 1.50 4.40
C SER A 78 7.65 0.24 4.56
N TRP A 79 6.46 0.34 5.16
CA TRP A 79 5.52 -0.77 5.23
C TRP A 79 4.56 -0.73 4.05
N TRP A 80 4.17 -1.91 3.60
CA TRP A 80 3.10 -2.09 2.62
C TRP A 80 1.81 -2.35 3.39
N VAL A 81 0.73 -1.68 2.99
CA VAL A 81 -0.55 -1.82 3.68
C VAL A 81 -1.68 -2.02 2.68
N SER A 82 -2.54 -2.99 2.97
CA SER A 82 -3.79 -3.28 2.26
C SER A 82 -4.55 -4.33 3.07
N ASP A 83 -5.76 -4.62 2.66
CA ASP A 83 -6.43 -5.86 3.08
C ASP A 83 -5.96 -6.93 2.09
N PHE A 84 -4.81 -7.55 2.34
CA PHE A 84 -4.15 -8.42 1.39
C PHE A 84 -4.98 -9.64 0.96
N PRO A 85 -5.71 -10.34 1.84
CA PRO A 85 -6.59 -11.41 1.38
C PRO A 85 -7.65 -10.92 0.40
N ALA A 86 -8.28 -9.78 0.67
CA ALA A 86 -9.27 -9.20 -0.22
C ALA A 86 -8.62 -8.68 -1.51
N HIS A 87 -7.43 -8.08 -1.42
CA HIS A 87 -6.71 -7.56 -2.58
C HIS A 87 -6.33 -8.68 -3.54
N ALA A 88 -5.83 -9.81 -3.03
CA ALA A 88 -5.41 -10.94 -3.85
C ALA A 88 -6.56 -11.54 -4.67
N SER A 89 -7.78 -11.57 -4.11
CA SER A 89 -8.96 -12.11 -4.78
C SER A 89 -9.85 -11.03 -5.38
N GLN A 90 -9.47 -9.76 -5.26
CA GLN A 90 -10.26 -8.58 -5.66
C GLN A 90 -11.65 -8.59 -5.04
N ALA A 91 -11.70 -9.05 -3.78
CA ALA A 91 -12.93 -9.16 -3.01
C ALA A 91 -13.19 -7.87 -2.22
N ARG A 92 -14.29 -7.87 -1.46
CA ARG A 92 -14.62 -6.76 -0.57
C ARG A 92 -13.76 -6.82 0.68
N ALA A 93 -13.36 -5.66 1.15
CA ALA A 93 -12.54 -5.54 2.36
C ALA A 93 -13.34 -5.98 3.59
N THR A 94 -12.67 -6.71 4.47
CA THR A 94 -13.19 -7.02 5.81
C THR A 94 -12.58 -6.10 6.86
N MET A 95 -11.59 -5.30 6.46
CA MET A 95 -10.88 -4.37 7.33
C MET A 95 -10.88 -2.97 6.72
N CYS A 96 -10.63 -1.98 7.58
CA CYS A 96 -10.46 -0.60 7.17
C CYS A 96 -9.00 -0.19 7.38
N VAL A 97 -8.51 0.75 6.57
CA VAL A 97 -7.19 1.35 6.76
C VAL A 97 -7.37 2.85 6.84
N GLU A 98 -6.96 3.43 7.96
CA GLU A 98 -7.17 4.84 8.28
C GLU A 98 -5.86 5.52 8.65
N ALA A 99 -5.66 6.75 8.16
CA ALA A 99 -4.50 7.55 8.53
C ALA A 99 -4.65 8.13 9.94
N LEU A 100 -3.63 7.92 10.78
CA LEU A 100 -3.59 8.46 12.15
C LEU A 100 -3.05 9.88 12.18
N GLU A 101 -2.36 10.29 11.13
CA GLU A 101 -1.76 11.60 10.95
C GLU A 101 -1.68 11.88 9.45
N PRO A 102 -1.34 13.09 9.01
CA PRO A 102 -1.13 13.31 7.59
C PRO A 102 -0.05 12.38 7.06
N CYS A 103 -0.35 11.65 5.98
CA CYS A 103 0.55 10.64 5.43
C CYS A 103 0.84 10.90 3.97
N GLU A 104 1.96 10.37 3.52
CA GLU A 104 2.30 10.29 2.10
C GLU A 104 2.49 8.82 1.76
N VAL A 105 1.78 8.35 0.75
CA VAL A 105 1.82 6.96 0.31
C VAL A 105 2.00 6.89 -1.19
N LEU A 106 2.48 5.73 -1.66
CA LEU A 106 2.49 5.38 -3.07
C LEU A 106 1.44 4.32 -3.31
N GLU A 107 0.50 4.61 -4.20
CA GLU A 107 -0.61 3.71 -4.51
C GLU A 107 -0.23 2.80 -5.67
N LEU A 108 -0.49 1.51 -5.53
CA LEU A 108 -0.26 0.51 -6.57
C LEU A 108 -1.53 -0.30 -6.76
N THR A 109 -2.09 -0.28 -7.97
CA THR A 109 -3.29 -1.06 -8.28
C THR A 109 -2.95 -2.54 -8.47
N TYR A 110 -3.95 -3.40 -8.31
CA TYR A 110 -3.80 -4.83 -8.56
C TYR A 110 -3.28 -5.09 -9.98
N GLU A 111 -3.86 -4.43 -10.96
CA GLU A 111 -3.45 -4.58 -12.36
C GLU A 111 -2.01 -4.17 -12.59
N ALA A 112 -1.59 -3.04 -12.01
CA ALA A 112 -0.22 -2.55 -12.13
C ALA A 112 0.76 -3.54 -11.51
N ARG A 113 0.42 -4.09 -10.35
CA ARG A 113 1.23 -5.10 -9.68
C ARG A 113 1.41 -6.33 -10.55
N GLU A 114 0.33 -6.83 -11.14
CA GLU A 114 0.39 -7.98 -12.04
C GLU A 114 1.29 -7.72 -13.25
N GLN A 115 1.23 -6.52 -13.81
CA GLN A 115 2.08 -6.15 -14.93
C GLN A 115 3.55 -6.12 -14.55
N ILE A 116 3.87 -5.57 -13.37
CA ILE A 116 5.23 -5.55 -12.85
C ILE A 116 5.75 -6.97 -12.67
N CYS A 117 4.97 -7.83 -12.03
CA CYS A 117 5.39 -9.19 -11.74
C CYS A 117 5.56 -10.04 -13.00
N ARG A 118 4.75 -9.82 -14.02
CA ARG A 118 4.89 -10.52 -15.31
C ARG A 118 6.16 -10.12 -16.05
N LYS A 119 6.51 -8.84 -15.98
CA LYS A 119 7.65 -8.32 -16.71
C LYS A 119 8.97 -8.58 -15.99
N TRP A 120 8.95 -8.48 -14.66
CA TRP A 120 10.14 -8.66 -13.82
C TRP A 120 9.85 -9.66 -12.72
N HIS A 121 10.21 -10.92 -12.95
CA HIS A 121 9.94 -11.99 -11.99
C HIS A 121 10.55 -11.75 -10.60
N ALA A 122 11.67 -11.03 -10.53
CA ALA A 122 12.30 -10.71 -9.26
C ALA A 122 11.44 -9.81 -8.37
N MET A 123 10.41 -9.18 -8.94
CA MET A 123 9.52 -8.28 -8.19
C MET A 123 8.30 -8.98 -7.58
N GLU A 124 8.16 -10.27 -7.79
CA GLU A 124 7.05 -11.05 -7.23
C GLU A 124 7.10 -11.13 -5.70
#